data_1085754fd937a00dc826d392514c7079
#
_entry.id   1085754fd937a00dc826d392514c7079
#
_cell.length_a   1.000
_cell.length_b   1.000
_cell.length_c   1.000
_cell.angle_alpha   90.00
_cell.angle_beta   90.00
_cell.angle_gamma   90.00
#
_symmetry.space_group_name_H-M   'P 1'
#
loop_
_entity.id
_entity.type
_entity.pdbx_description
1 polymer ?
#
loop_
_entity_poly.entity_id
_entity_poly.type
_entity_poly.pdbx_seq_one_letter_code
_entity_poly.pdbx_strand_id
1 'polypeptide(L)'
;MPLSASQAERLLDLERLLVDRAIPLGMVASSDAARLRERHVLDCLRAATEVGDAASAYDLGSGAGLPGLVVAIAAPDLRIALVENRRRRVSFLELAVQDLGLTNVDVRAGRVEELSERVDLCFSRAFAPLAGAWLAAGPLLAAQGRLVYFAGNETPPESPAGARILAVRTSLVLESAGPLVIMGRQ
;
A
#
# COMPACT_ATOMS: atom_id res chain seq x y z
N MET A 1 -0.05 10.05 -13.55
CA MET A 1 -1.20 9.49 -14.30
C MET A 1 -2.45 10.28 -13.89
N PRO A 2 -3.20 10.87 -14.82
CA PRO A 2 -4.46 11.53 -14.49
C PRO A 2 -5.50 10.49 -14.08
N LEU A 3 -6.22 10.76 -13.00
CA LEU A 3 -7.34 9.93 -12.54
C LEU A 3 -8.58 10.25 -13.38
N SER A 4 -9.39 9.23 -13.70
CA SER A 4 -10.73 9.42 -14.24
C SER A 4 -11.66 10.00 -13.18
N ALA A 5 -12.81 10.54 -13.60
CA ALA A 5 -13.83 11.04 -12.68
C ALA A 5 -14.31 9.94 -11.71
N SER A 6 -14.53 8.73 -12.21
CA SER A 6 -14.93 7.58 -11.39
C SER A 6 -13.87 7.17 -10.36
N GLN A 7 -12.60 7.22 -10.71
CA GLN A 7 -11.51 6.95 -9.75
C GLN A 7 -11.44 8.02 -8.66
N ALA A 8 -11.59 9.30 -9.04
CA ALA A 8 -11.62 10.39 -8.09
C ALA A 8 -12.81 10.27 -7.11
N GLU A 9 -13.99 9.89 -7.60
CA GLU A 9 -15.18 9.65 -6.79
C GLU A 9 -14.95 8.49 -5.80
N ARG A 10 -14.42 7.36 -6.25
CA ARG A 10 -14.08 6.23 -5.36
C ARG A 10 -13.05 6.59 -4.28
N LEU A 11 -12.09 7.47 -4.59
CA LEU A 11 -11.16 7.96 -3.57
C LEU A 11 -11.86 8.83 -2.51
N LEU A 12 -12.85 9.65 -2.90
CA LEU A 12 -13.68 10.38 -1.95
C LEU A 12 -14.52 9.45 -1.07
N ASP A 13 -15.06 8.40 -1.65
CA ASP A 13 -15.81 7.39 -0.89
C ASP A 13 -14.90 6.62 0.07
N LEU A 14 -13.67 6.28 -0.35
CA LEU A 14 -12.66 5.70 0.54
C LEU A 14 -12.33 6.67 1.70
N GLU A 15 -12.14 7.97 1.43
CA GLU A 15 -11.89 8.95 2.48
C GLU A 15 -13.02 8.98 3.50
N ARG A 16 -14.29 8.99 3.07
CA ARG A 16 -15.48 8.92 3.94
C ARG A 16 -15.45 7.66 4.79
N LEU A 17 -15.19 6.52 4.17
CA LEU A 17 -15.13 5.23 4.85
C LEU A 17 -14.01 5.18 5.91
N LEU A 18 -12.85 5.78 5.62
CA LEU A 18 -11.75 5.89 6.58
C LEU A 18 -12.13 6.78 7.77
N VAL A 19 -12.79 7.92 7.53
CA VAL A 19 -13.26 8.82 8.60
C VAL A 19 -14.33 8.16 9.44
N ASP A 20 -15.35 7.58 8.82
CA ASP A 20 -16.54 7.10 9.49
C ASP A 20 -16.33 5.76 10.21
N ARG A 21 -15.36 4.96 9.76
CA ARG A 21 -15.15 3.61 10.28
C ARG A 21 -13.73 3.33 10.75
N ALA A 22 -12.70 3.62 9.94
CA ALA A 22 -11.32 3.24 10.30
C ALA A 22 -10.79 4.06 11.49
N ILE A 23 -11.09 5.36 11.57
CA ILE A 23 -10.69 6.21 12.69
C ILE A 23 -11.38 5.76 14.00
N PRO A 24 -12.71 5.60 14.08
CA PRO A 24 -13.37 5.11 15.28
C PRO A 24 -12.91 3.72 15.73
N LEU A 25 -12.45 2.90 14.77
CA LEU A 25 -11.91 1.58 15.04
C LEU A 25 -10.41 1.61 15.45
N GLY A 26 -9.77 2.79 15.49
CA GLY A 26 -8.37 2.95 15.84
C GLY A 26 -7.40 2.38 14.81
N MET A 27 -7.82 2.24 13.55
CA MET A 27 -6.97 1.78 12.44
C MET A 27 -6.18 2.92 11.80
N VAL A 28 -6.70 4.15 11.92
CA VAL A 28 -6.05 5.40 11.57
C VAL A 28 -6.14 6.30 12.80
N ALA A 29 -5.08 7.07 13.07
CA ALA A 29 -5.05 7.95 14.22
C ALA A 29 -6.10 9.08 14.08
N SER A 30 -6.84 9.37 15.15
CA SER A 30 -7.84 10.45 15.14
C SER A 30 -7.23 11.83 14.90
N SER A 31 -5.97 12.03 15.29
CA SER A 31 -5.20 13.25 14.99
C SER A 31 -4.97 13.48 13.50
N ASP A 32 -5.08 12.43 12.67
CA ASP A 32 -4.89 12.52 11.24
C ASP A 32 -6.17 12.87 10.47
N ALA A 33 -7.34 12.92 11.15
CA ALA A 33 -8.63 13.16 10.51
C ALA A 33 -8.66 14.42 9.63
N ALA A 34 -8.14 15.54 10.15
CA ALA A 34 -8.10 16.81 9.41
C ALA A 34 -7.15 16.81 8.20
N ARG A 35 -6.17 15.89 8.16
CA ARG A 35 -5.15 15.77 7.13
C ARG A 35 -5.17 14.41 6.43
N LEU A 36 -6.29 13.68 6.56
CA LEU A 36 -6.42 12.31 6.06
C LEU A 36 -6.14 12.22 4.57
N ARG A 37 -6.70 13.15 3.78
CA ARG A 37 -6.46 13.21 2.34
C ARG A 37 -4.98 13.36 2.02
N GLU A 38 -4.31 14.34 2.61
CA GLU A 38 -2.91 14.64 2.33
C GLU A 38 -1.98 13.53 2.81
N ARG A 39 -2.09 13.16 4.11
CA ARG A 39 -1.16 12.22 4.76
C ARG A 39 -1.35 10.78 4.37
N HIS A 40 -2.55 10.41 3.93
CA HIS A 40 -2.85 9.01 3.64
C HIS A 40 -3.21 8.80 2.18
N VAL A 41 -4.23 9.48 1.63
CA VAL A 41 -4.70 9.19 0.28
C VAL A 41 -3.71 9.67 -0.77
N LEU A 42 -3.31 10.95 -0.73
CA LEU A 42 -2.38 11.51 -1.72
C LEU A 42 -0.97 10.91 -1.59
N ASP A 43 -0.52 10.62 -0.36
CA ASP A 43 0.74 9.93 -0.14
C ASP A 43 0.72 8.51 -0.73
N CYS A 44 -0.37 7.77 -0.57
CA CYS A 44 -0.54 6.44 -1.17
C CYS A 44 -0.66 6.48 -2.70
N LEU A 45 -1.25 7.54 -3.28
CA LEU A 45 -1.33 7.70 -4.74
C LEU A 45 0.04 7.78 -5.42
N ARG A 46 1.07 8.20 -4.70
CA ARG A 46 2.46 8.19 -5.21
C ARG A 46 2.91 6.78 -5.55
N ALA A 47 2.48 5.77 -4.78
CA ALA A 47 2.83 4.38 -5.06
C ALA A 47 2.17 3.84 -6.34
N ALA A 48 1.04 4.39 -6.75
CA ALA A 48 0.39 4.01 -8.00
C ALA A 48 1.24 4.38 -9.24
N THR A 49 2.14 5.38 -9.14
CA THR A 49 3.05 5.70 -10.25
C THR A 49 4.14 4.65 -10.46
N GLU A 50 4.38 3.78 -9.49
CA GLU A 50 5.37 2.71 -9.55
C GLU A 50 4.78 1.39 -10.08
N VAL A 51 3.48 1.35 -10.39
CA VAL A 51 2.81 0.12 -10.89
C VAL A 51 3.38 -0.29 -12.25
N GLY A 52 3.50 0.63 -13.22
CA GLY A 52 3.99 0.30 -14.56
C GLY A 52 3.15 -0.82 -15.20
N ASP A 53 3.84 -1.84 -15.72
CA ASP A 53 3.21 -3.00 -16.39
C ASP A 53 2.95 -4.19 -15.42
N ALA A 54 3.03 -3.97 -14.10
CA ALA A 54 2.77 -5.01 -13.12
C ALA A 54 1.31 -5.49 -13.18
N ALA A 55 1.13 -6.81 -13.18
CA ALA A 55 -0.20 -7.43 -13.23
C ALA A 55 -0.67 -7.88 -11.84
N SER A 56 0.24 -8.07 -10.88
CA SER A 56 -0.06 -8.64 -9.57
C SER A 56 0.70 -7.94 -8.43
N ALA A 57 0.04 -7.80 -7.28
CA ALA A 57 0.66 -7.19 -6.11
C ALA A 57 0.16 -7.76 -4.79
N TYR A 58 1.00 -7.64 -3.75
CA TYR A 58 0.60 -7.74 -2.34
C TYR A 58 0.73 -6.38 -1.65
N ASP A 59 -0.24 -6.06 -0.79
CA ASP A 59 -0.11 -5.02 0.22
C ASP A 59 0.12 -5.71 1.58
N LEU A 60 1.33 -5.59 2.11
CA LEU A 60 1.79 -6.35 3.27
C LEU A 60 1.38 -5.65 4.57
N GLY A 61 0.50 -6.30 5.34
CA GLY A 61 -0.03 -5.73 6.57
C GLY A 61 -0.95 -4.54 6.29
N SER A 62 -1.93 -4.72 5.42
CA SER A 62 -2.75 -3.65 4.83
C SER A 62 -3.46 -2.73 5.82
N GLY A 63 -3.73 -3.17 7.04
CA GLY A 63 -4.30 -2.34 8.10
C GLY A 63 -5.66 -1.75 7.74
N ALA A 64 -5.70 -0.44 7.51
CA ALA A 64 -6.88 0.28 7.00
C ALA A 64 -6.99 0.26 5.46
N GLY A 65 -6.24 -0.61 4.78
CA GLY A 65 -6.22 -0.71 3.33
C GLY A 65 -5.30 0.30 2.64
N LEU A 66 -4.30 0.80 3.34
CA LEU A 66 -3.40 1.83 2.85
C LEU A 66 -1.95 1.31 2.76
N PRO A 67 -1.34 1.25 1.55
CA PRO A 67 -1.76 1.92 0.31
C PRO A 67 -2.69 1.10 -0.59
N GLY A 68 -2.93 -0.18 -0.32
CA GLY A 68 -3.52 -1.12 -1.26
C GLY A 68 -4.83 -0.68 -1.92
N LEU A 69 -5.82 -0.18 -1.16
CA LEU A 69 -7.10 0.30 -1.72
C LEU A 69 -6.90 1.52 -2.63
N VAL A 70 -6.03 2.45 -2.24
CA VAL A 70 -5.74 3.65 -3.06
C VAL A 70 -5.10 3.25 -4.39
N VAL A 71 -4.12 2.34 -4.34
CA VAL A 71 -3.44 1.81 -5.53
C VAL A 71 -4.42 1.05 -6.42
N ALA A 72 -5.28 0.21 -5.84
CA ALA A 72 -6.29 -0.55 -6.58
C ALA A 72 -7.28 0.36 -7.32
N ILE A 73 -7.71 1.47 -6.71
CA ILE A 73 -8.57 2.47 -7.35
C ILE A 73 -7.83 3.15 -8.51
N ALA A 74 -6.57 3.53 -8.30
CA ALA A 74 -5.77 4.26 -9.29
C ALA A 74 -5.29 3.38 -10.46
N ALA A 75 -5.08 2.09 -10.23
CA ALA A 75 -4.59 1.12 -11.21
C ALA A 75 -5.54 -0.10 -11.30
N PRO A 76 -6.69 0.03 -11.99
CA PRO A 76 -7.73 -1.00 -12.01
C PRO A 76 -7.32 -2.31 -12.70
N ASP A 77 -6.28 -2.28 -13.53
CA ASP A 77 -5.75 -3.48 -14.20
C ASP A 77 -4.80 -4.29 -13.31
N LEU A 78 -4.30 -3.69 -12.20
CA LEU A 78 -3.47 -4.39 -11.20
C LEU A 78 -4.35 -5.23 -10.29
N ARG A 79 -4.12 -6.53 -10.24
CA ARG A 79 -4.71 -7.41 -9.21
C ARG A 79 -3.89 -7.28 -7.93
N ILE A 80 -4.53 -6.86 -6.84
CA ILE A 80 -3.86 -6.67 -5.56
C ILE A 80 -4.51 -7.50 -4.47
N ALA A 81 -3.72 -8.22 -3.68
CA ALA A 81 -4.19 -8.88 -2.48
C ALA A 81 -3.76 -8.10 -1.24
N LEU A 82 -4.74 -7.73 -0.42
CA LEU A 82 -4.57 -7.07 0.86
C LEU A 82 -4.33 -8.12 1.94
N VAL A 83 -3.11 -8.19 2.47
CA VAL A 83 -2.71 -9.21 3.46
C VAL A 83 -2.79 -8.63 4.85
N GLU A 84 -3.63 -9.20 5.70
CA GLU A 84 -3.83 -8.73 7.08
C GLU A 84 -4.19 -9.91 8.00
N ASN A 85 -3.58 -9.97 9.19
CA ASN A 85 -3.78 -11.06 10.14
C ASN A 85 -4.81 -10.76 11.25
N ARG A 86 -5.16 -9.49 11.47
CA ARG A 86 -6.09 -9.09 12.52
C ARG A 86 -7.53 -9.14 12.01
N ARG A 87 -8.33 -10.05 12.55
CA ARG A 87 -9.73 -10.29 12.14
C ARG A 87 -10.55 -9.02 11.94
N ARG A 88 -10.47 -8.08 12.89
CA ARG A 88 -11.23 -6.82 12.82
C ARG A 88 -10.84 -5.96 11.61
N ARG A 89 -9.55 -5.96 11.23
CA ARG A 89 -9.05 -5.26 10.04
C ARG A 89 -9.44 -5.98 8.76
N VAL A 90 -9.37 -7.31 8.75
CA VAL A 90 -9.85 -8.13 7.64
C VAL A 90 -11.31 -7.82 7.33
N SER A 91 -12.20 -7.85 8.34
CA SER A 91 -13.62 -7.53 8.14
C SER A 91 -13.85 -6.10 7.64
N PHE A 92 -13.02 -5.14 8.08
CA PHE A 92 -13.06 -3.77 7.54
C PHE A 92 -12.64 -3.73 6.07
N LEU A 93 -11.58 -4.45 5.68
CA LEU A 93 -11.09 -4.51 4.31
C LEU A 93 -12.12 -5.15 3.37
N GLU A 94 -12.75 -6.26 3.79
CA GLU A 94 -13.83 -6.92 3.04
C GLU A 94 -15.00 -5.98 2.79
N LEU A 95 -15.43 -5.25 3.82
CA LEU A 95 -16.46 -4.21 3.70
C LEU A 95 -16.02 -3.11 2.73
N ALA A 96 -14.80 -2.59 2.87
CA ALA A 96 -14.28 -1.52 2.03
C ALA A 96 -14.22 -1.92 0.56
N VAL A 97 -13.76 -3.13 0.27
CA VAL A 97 -13.73 -3.69 -1.09
C VAL A 97 -15.13 -3.78 -1.69
N GLN A 98 -16.10 -4.24 -0.90
CA GLN A 98 -17.50 -4.34 -1.32
C GLN A 98 -18.11 -2.96 -1.56
N ASP A 99 -18.01 -2.04 -0.61
CA ASP A 99 -18.62 -0.70 -0.67
C ASP A 99 -18.05 0.13 -1.82
N LEU A 100 -16.74 -0.02 -2.10
CA LEU A 100 -16.06 0.68 -3.20
C LEU A 100 -16.21 -0.03 -4.56
N GLY A 101 -16.82 -1.23 -4.61
CA GLY A 101 -17.01 -2.00 -5.83
C GLY A 101 -15.69 -2.37 -6.53
N LEU A 102 -14.65 -2.73 -5.76
CA LEU A 102 -13.33 -3.07 -6.30
C LEU A 102 -13.28 -4.55 -6.71
N THR A 103 -13.22 -4.80 -8.01
CA THR A 103 -13.17 -6.17 -8.58
C THR A 103 -11.75 -6.70 -8.77
N ASN A 104 -10.76 -5.84 -8.61
CA ASN A 104 -9.34 -6.15 -8.74
C ASN A 104 -8.63 -6.35 -7.40
N VAL A 105 -9.40 -6.44 -6.30
CA VAL A 105 -8.88 -6.59 -4.94
C VAL A 105 -9.34 -7.91 -4.33
N ASP A 106 -8.41 -8.64 -3.72
CA ASP A 106 -8.67 -9.81 -2.87
C ASP A 106 -8.20 -9.51 -1.43
N VAL A 107 -8.93 -9.98 -0.43
CA VAL A 107 -8.53 -9.85 0.98
C VAL A 107 -8.00 -11.18 1.48
N ARG A 108 -6.71 -11.24 1.82
CA ARG A 108 -6.04 -12.43 2.35
C ARG A 108 -5.92 -12.34 3.87
N ALA A 109 -6.83 -13.04 4.55
CA ALA A 109 -6.77 -13.20 6.00
C ALA A 109 -5.65 -14.17 6.37
N GLY A 110 -4.55 -13.69 6.94
CA GLY A 110 -3.41 -14.52 7.33
C GLY A 110 -2.14 -13.70 7.50
N ARG A 111 -1.05 -14.40 7.74
CA ARG A 111 0.27 -13.82 7.89
C ARG A 111 0.99 -13.78 6.53
N VAL A 112 1.88 -12.81 6.36
CA VAL A 112 2.68 -12.67 5.13
C VAL A 112 3.55 -13.91 4.88
N GLU A 113 4.03 -14.54 5.95
CA GLU A 113 4.87 -15.74 5.90
C GLU A 113 4.13 -17.00 5.38
N GLU A 114 2.80 -16.97 5.33
CA GLU A 114 1.96 -18.05 4.81
C GLU A 114 1.76 -17.98 3.30
N LEU A 115 2.19 -16.87 2.67
CA LEU A 115 2.08 -16.68 1.23
C LEU A 115 3.19 -17.44 0.49
N SER A 116 2.85 -18.01 -0.66
CA SER A 116 3.79 -18.76 -1.50
C SER A 116 3.82 -18.29 -2.95
N GLU A 117 2.78 -17.62 -3.40
CA GLU A 117 2.69 -17.12 -4.78
C GLU A 117 3.60 -15.90 -4.96
N ARG A 118 4.25 -15.80 -6.11
CA ARG A 118 5.07 -14.64 -6.46
C ARG A 118 4.26 -13.60 -7.21
N VAL A 119 4.57 -12.33 -6.93
CA VAL A 119 3.91 -11.17 -7.52
C VAL A 119 4.94 -10.19 -8.09
N ASP A 120 4.47 -9.29 -8.94
CA ASP A 120 5.31 -8.27 -9.56
C ASP A 120 5.64 -7.13 -8.59
N LEU A 121 4.73 -6.83 -7.66
CA LEU A 121 4.91 -5.76 -6.67
C LEU A 121 4.54 -6.22 -5.26
N CYS A 122 5.28 -5.72 -4.29
CA CYS A 122 4.85 -5.67 -2.90
C CYS A 122 4.80 -4.21 -2.46
N PHE A 123 3.76 -3.83 -1.72
CA PHE A 123 3.68 -2.56 -1.02
C PHE A 123 3.87 -2.79 0.47
N SER A 124 4.58 -1.88 1.13
CA SER A 124 4.78 -1.92 2.59
C SER A 124 4.75 -0.50 3.16
N ARG A 125 3.75 -0.24 4.01
CA ARG A 125 3.57 1.01 4.73
C ARG A 125 3.29 0.72 6.21
N ALA A 126 4.17 1.16 7.11
CA ALA A 126 4.03 0.95 8.55
C ALA A 126 3.87 -0.54 8.97
N PHE A 127 4.30 -1.47 8.13
CA PHE A 127 4.27 -2.92 8.40
C PHE A 127 5.45 -3.35 9.26
N ALA A 128 6.67 -3.01 8.83
CA ALA A 128 7.93 -3.31 9.49
C ALA A 128 9.00 -2.30 9.07
N PRO A 129 10.13 -2.19 9.80
CA PRO A 129 11.30 -1.49 9.32
C PRO A 129 11.80 -2.06 7.99
N LEU A 130 12.55 -1.27 7.20
CA LEU A 130 12.93 -1.62 5.82
C LEU A 130 13.51 -3.03 5.68
N ALA A 131 14.43 -3.42 6.55
CA ALA A 131 15.05 -4.75 6.50
C ALA A 131 14.01 -5.88 6.73
N GLY A 132 13.08 -5.68 7.67
CA GLY A 132 11.98 -6.61 7.93
C GLY A 132 10.97 -6.66 6.78
N ALA A 133 10.64 -5.51 6.19
CA ALA A 133 9.77 -5.44 5.02
C ALA A 133 10.40 -6.16 3.81
N TRP A 134 11.71 -5.99 3.60
CA TRP A 134 12.44 -6.72 2.57
C TRP A 134 12.48 -8.24 2.83
N LEU A 135 12.76 -8.64 4.07
CA LEU A 135 12.78 -10.05 4.45
C LEU A 135 11.44 -10.73 4.16
N ALA A 136 10.33 -10.04 4.41
CA ALA A 136 8.98 -10.54 4.12
C ALA A 136 8.65 -10.50 2.62
N ALA A 137 8.94 -9.40 1.94
CA ALA A 137 8.58 -9.20 0.53
C ALA A 137 9.48 -9.98 -0.44
N GLY A 138 10.79 -10.01 -0.18
CA GLY A 138 11.78 -10.58 -1.11
C GLY A 138 11.44 -11.97 -1.64
N PRO A 139 11.07 -12.95 -0.80
CA PRO A 139 10.66 -14.29 -1.27
C PRO A 139 9.44 -14.29 -2.18
N LEU A 140 8.53 -13.32 -1.99
CA LEU A 140 7.26 -13.18 -2.71
C LEU A 140 7.40 -12.45 -4.05
N LEU A 141 8.54 -11.83 -4.33
CA LEU A 141 8.73 -11.09 -5.57
C LEU A 141 9.10 -12.04 -6.72
N ALA A 142 8.52 -11.80 -7.90
CA ALA A 142 8.95 -12.38 -9.16
C ALA A 142 10.39 -11.92 -9.49
N ALA A 143 10.99 -12.46 -10.55
CA ALA A 143 12.40 -12.19 -10.91
C ALA A 143 12.69 -10.68 -11.11
N GLN A 144 11.75 -9.96 -11.71
CA GLN A 144 11.81 -8.50 -11.93
C GLN A 144 10.91 -7.74 -10.95
N GLY A 145 10.38 -8.43 -9.94
CA GLY A 145 9.46 -7.86 -8.95
C GLY A 145 10.14 -6.82 -8.06
N ARG A 146 9.33 -5.90 -7.53
CA ARG A 146 9.80 -4.76 -6.74
C ARG A 146 9.00 -4.60 -5.46
N LEU A 147 9.70 -4.19 -4.38
CA LEU A 147 9.06 -3.69 -3.18
C LEU A 147 8.99 -2.17 -3.26
N VAL A 148 7.82 -1.59 -3.04
CA VAL A 148 7.57 -0.16 -2.86
C VAL A 148 7.37 0.08 -1.36
N TYR A 149 8.39 0.63 -0.72
CA TYR A 149 8.43 0.85 0.73
C TYR A 149 8.22 2.32 1.06
N PHE A 150 7.32 2.60 2.00
CA PHE A 150 7.08 3.93 2.55
C PHE A 150 8.02 4.15 3.75
N ALA A 151 9.07 4.93 3.57
CA ALA A 151 10.12 5.09 4.58
C ALA A 151 9.75 6.06 5.73
N GLY A 152 8.57 6.70 5.69
CA GLY A 152 8.23 7.71 6.68
C GLY A 152 9.21 8.90 6.63
N ASN A 153 9.62 9.40 7.79
CA ASN A 153 10.56 10.53 7.89
C ASN A 153 12.04 10.08 7.99
N GLU A 154 12.29 8.80 7.81
CA GLU A 154 13.65 8.26 7.90
C GLU A 154 14.43 8.57 6.62
N THR A 155 15.70 8.91 6.78
CA THR A 155 16.65 8.94 5.66
C THR A 155 16.70 7.55 5.05
N PRO A 156 16.69 7.41 3.69
CA PRO A 156 16.74 6.10 3.08
C PRO A 156 17.92 5.31 3.64
N PRO A 157 17.68 4.18 4.30
CA PRO A 157 18.73 3.40 4.94
C PRO A 157 19.59 2.70 3.88
N GLU A 158 20.68 2.11 4.33
CA GLU A 158 21.46 1.19 3.51
C GLU A 158 20.59 0.04 2.99
N SER A 159 20.93 -0.44 1.81
CA SER A 159 20.22 -1.55 1.16
C SER A 159 20.29 -2.82 2.02
N PRO A 160 19.18 -3.45 2.39
CA PRO A 160 19.23 -4.73 3.10
C PRO A 160 19.96 -5.82 2.31
N ALA A 161 20.47 -6.83 3.02
CA ALA A 161 21.15 -7.96 2.37
C ALA A 161 20.25 -8.62 1.31
N GLY A 162 20.78 -8.86 0.12
CA GLY A 162 20.07 -9.43 -1.03
C GLY A 162 19.10 -8.46 -1.74
N ALA A 163 19.06 -7.19 -1.30
CA ALA A 163 18.30 -6.14 -1.94
C ALA A 163 19.20 -5.14 -2.66
N ARG A 164 18.66 -4.52 -3.68
CA ARG A 164 19.21 -3.33 -4.34
C ARG A 164 18.17 -2.23 -4.35
N ILE A 165 18.52 -1.03 -3.89
CA ILE A 165 17.68 0.15 -4.07
C ILE A 165 17.74 0.57 -5.53
N LEU A 166 16.60 0.53 -6.21
CA LEU A 166 16.45 0.89 -7.62
C LEU A 166 16.17 2.38 -7.79
N ALA A 167 15.38 2.94 -6.87
CA ALA A 167 15.03 4.36 -6.87
C ALA A 167 14.58 4.82 -5.47
N VAL A 168 14.72 6.12 -5.22
CA VAL A 168 14.12 6.83 -4.08
C VAL A 168 13.29 7.97 -4.65
N ARG A 169 11.99 8.01 -4.31
CA ARG A 169 11.04 9.02 -4.79
C ARG A 169 10.63 9.93 -3.65
N THR A 170 11.06 11.15 -3.67
CA THR A 170 10.60 12.20 -2.76
C THR A 170 9.42 12.96 -3.35
N SER A 171 8.59 13.57 -2.51
CA SER A 171 7.53 14.45 -2.96
C SER A 171 7.95 15.92 -2.76
N LEU A 172 7.77 16.73 -3.79
CA LEU A 172 7.96 18.17 -3.71
C LEU A 172 6.67 18.91 -3.31
N VAL A 173 5.53 18.20 -3.35
CA VAL A 173 4.20 18.77 -3.13
C VAL A 173 3.66 18.39 -1.74
N LEU A 174 3.96 17.20 -1.27
CA LEU A 174 3.52 16.69 0.02
C LEU A 174 4.68 16.80 1.02
N GLU A 175 4.77 17.93 1.71
CA GLU A 175 5.88 18.21 2.65
C GLU A 175 6.00 17.20 3.80
N SER A 176 4.87 16.60 4.21
CA SER A 176 4.84 15.60 5.29
C SER A 176 5.04 14.16 4.81
N ALA A 177 5.20 13.93 3.51
CA ALA A 177 5.38 12.61 2.94
C ALA A 177 6.86 12.23 2.90
N GLY A 178 7.22 11.14 3.57
CA GLY A 178 8.56 10.55 3.46
C GLY A 178 8.84 9.97 2.06
N PRO A 179 10.06 9.55 1.80
CA PRO A 179 10.41 8.97 0.50
C PRO A 179 9.76 7.60 0.31
N LEU A 180 9.43 7.28 -0.95
CA LEU A 180 9.21 5.91 -1.39
C LEU A 180 10.55 5.31 -1.80
N VAL A 181 10.89 4.17 -1.21
CA VAL A 181 12.10 3.40 -1.57
C VAL A 181 11.68 2.21 -2.40
N ILE A 182 12.12 2.18 -3.65
CA ILE A 182 11.83 1.10 -4.58
C ILE A 182 13.02 0.14 -4.57
N MET A 183 12.77 -1.12 -4.24
CA MET A 183 13.80 -2.14 -4.13
C MET A 183 13.50 -3.34 -5.01
N GLY A 184 14.56 -3.94 -5.56
CA GLY A 184 14.53 -5.22 -6.24
C GLY A 184 15.60 -6.15 -5.71
N ARG A 185 15.65 -7.37 -6.23
CA ARG A 185 16.71 -8.34 -5.92
C ARG A 185 18.05 -7.87 -6.49
N GLN A 186 19.14 -8.23 -5.81
CA GLN A 186 20.49 -8.12 -6.36
C GLN A 186 20.68 -9.03 -7.54
#